data_bd5caadc6a5d7d396aed1c676e8fea80
#
_entry.id   bd5caadc6a5d7d396aed1c676e8fea80
#
_cell.length_a   1.000
_cell.length_b   1.000
_cell.length_c   1.000
_cell.angle_alpha   90.00
_cell.angle_beta   90.00
_cell.angle_gamma   90.00
#
_symmetry.space_group_name_H-M   'P 1'
#
loop_
_entity.id
_entity.type
_entity.pdbx_description
1 polymer ?
#
loop_
_entity_poly.entity_id
_entity_poly.type
_entity_poly.pdbx_seq_one_letter_code
_entity_poly.pdbx_strand_id
1 'polypeptide(L)'
;IGKKRRNRIFVSEERMGRCRSTSPGRKRFCRSYRCPIAIYTDRRMDTRILIEQLARESNYRLDDGIMELFLDSMTERRLRPKEVLIEFDTHNDQIYILTEGIMRSVYFDGVKERTLAFALPGTMSMSLHSYYMNRPVFLQHEACCEAAVLCSTKQNFDRFISLYPEFAQWALNMAYCQLYFYEMKLCVIKGDARERFRSLIQNRPEILEKVPLNAIASYLGITPSYLSRLKKKLRHK
;
A
#
# COMPACT_ATOMS: atom_id res chain seq x y z
N ILE A 1 14.61 13.78 -44.22
CA ILE A 1 15.40 12.62 -43.74
C ILE A 1 15.90 12.97 -42.35
N GLY A 2 15.10 12.75 -41.31
CA GLY A 2 15.38 13.10 -39.91
C GLY A 2 15.41 11.85 -39.05
N LYS A 3 16.59 11.51 -38.53
CA LYS A 3 16.78 10.42 -37.55
C LYS A 3 16.17 10.81 -36.22
N LYS A 4 15.13 10.08 -35.77
CA LYS A 4 14.64 10.13 -34.38
C LYS A 4 15.71 9.57 -33.42
N ARG A 5 16.26 10.43 -32.57
CA ARG A 5 17.07 10.01 -31.41
C ARG A 5 16.13 9.41 -30.37
N ARG A 6 16.31 8.14 -30.05
CA ARG A 6 15.70 7.50 -28.88
C ARG A 6 16.50 7.89 -27.63
N ASN A 7 15.90 8.67 -26.75
CA ASN A 7 16.43 8.88 -25.41
C ASN A 7 16.30 7.56 -24.63
N ARG A 8 17.41 6.90 -24.39
CA ARG A 8 17.50 5.82 -23.40
C ARG A 8 17.69 6.48 -22.03
N ILE A 9 16.72 6.30 -21.14
CA ILE A 9 16.90 6.57 -19.72
C ILE A 9 17.75 5.43 -19.17
N PHE A 10 18.97 5.75 -18.76
CA PHE A 10 19.86 4.81 -18.06
C PHE A 10 19.40 4.72 -16.60
N VAL A 11 18.81 3.61 -16.24
CA VAL A 11 18.64 3.20 -14.84
C VAL A 11 19.86 2.33 -14.51
N SER A 12 20.62 2.71 -13.50
CA SER A 12 21.85 2.00 -13.09
C SER A 12 21.55 0.55 -12.70
N GLU A 13 22.21 -0.39 -13.38
CA GLU A 13 22.04 -1.85 -13.29
C GLU A 13 22.74 -2.49 -12.07
N GLU A 14 22.94 -1.83 -10.96
CA GLU A 14 23.81 -2.37 -9.91
C GLU A 14 23.17 -3.29 -8.86
N ARG A 15 21.92 -3.71 -8.99
CA ARG A 15 21.34 -4.75 -8.09
C ARG A 15 20.40 -5.77 -8.74
N MET A 16 20.63 -6.14 -9.99
CA MET A 16 19.97 -7.32 -10.53
C MET A 16 20.95 -8.50 -10.61
N GLY A 17 20.85 -9.43 -9.66
CA GLY A 17 21.53 -10.70 -9.71
C GLY A 17 21.16 -11.45 -11.01
N ARG A 18 22.18 -11.83 -11.79
CA ARG A 18 22.03 -12.53 -13.06
C ARG A 18 21.27 -13.85 -12.88
N CYS A 19 20.07 -13.92 -13.39
CA CYS A 19 19.35 -15.18 -13.56
C CYS A 19 19.68 -15.71 -14.97
N ARG A 20 20.51 -16.76 -15.06
CA ARG A 20 20.74 -17.47 -16.34
C ARG A 20 19.46 -18.22 -16.73
N SER A 21 18.87 -17.85 -17.85
CA SER A 21 17.72 -18.52 -18.42
C SER A 21 18.18 -19.68 -19.32
N THR A 22 17.72 -20.89 -19.02
CA THR A 22 17.67 -21.98 -20.00
C THR A 22 16.21 -22.39 -20.14
N SER A 23 15.65 -22.11 -21.29
CA SER A 23 14.40 -22.61 -21.91
C SER A 23 13.38 -21.53 -22.27
N PRO A 24 12.84 -21.54 -23.48
CA PRO A 24 11.85 -20.55 -23.93
C PRO A 24 10.44 -20.97 -23.47
N GLY A 25 9.73 -20.06 -22.79
CA GLY A 25 8.29 -20.23 -22.66
C GLY A 25 7.61 -19.88 -21.34
N ARG A 26 8.30 -19.49 -20.28
CA ARG A 26 7.61 -19.03 -19.04
C ARG A 26 8.19 -17.74 -18.50
N LYS A 27 7.45 -16.66 -18.67
CA LYS A 27 7.75 -15.37 -18.01
C LYS A 27 7.69 -15.58 -16.50
N ARG A 28 8.84 -15.62 -15.82
CA ARG A 28 8.93 -15.65 -14.35
C ARG A 28 8.75 -14.22 -13.84
N PHE A 29 7.68 -14.00 -13.09
CA PHE A 29 7.50 -12.79 -12.29
C PHE A 29 8.59 -12.71 -11.23
N CYS A 30 9.13 -11.51 -11.05
CA CYS A 30 10.27 -11.20 -10.18
C CYS A 30 9.98 -11.56 -8.72
N ARG A 31 10.92 -12.26 -8.09
CA ARG A 31 10.84 -12.90 -6.77
C ARG A 31 11.34 -12.00 -5.62
N SER A 32 11.17 -10.68 -5.66
CA SER A 32 11.95 -9.83 -4.75
C SER A 32 11.22 -8.79 -3.90
N TYR A 33 9.97 -9.06 -3.49
CA TYR A 33 9.37 -8.29 -2.40
C TYR A 33 8.83 -9.22 -1.32
N ARG A 34 9.73 -9.88 -0.58
CA ARG A 34 9.40 -10.38 0.76
C ARG A 34 9.49 -9.21 1.72
N CYS A 35 8.36 -8.66 2.12
CA CYS A 35 8.29 -7.89 3.35
C CYS A 35 8.61 -8.84 4.51
N PRO A 36 9.62 -8.58 5.35
CA PRO A 36 9.89 -9.44 6.50
C PRO A 36 8.68 -9.39 7.42
N ILE A 37 8.19 -10.57 7.79
CA ILE A 37 7.10 -10.77 8.74
C ILE A 37 7.54 -10.17 10.07
N ALA A 38 6.94 -9.05 10.47
CA ALA A 38 7.05 -8.55 11.83
C ALA A 38 6.19 -9.47 12.70
N ILE A 39 6.83 -10.14 13.67
CA ILE A 39 6.14 -10.92 14.70
C ILE A 39 5.39 -9.91 15.57
N TYR A 40 4.07 -9.90 15.44
CA TYR A 40 3.19 -9.04 16.24
C TYR A 40 3.14 -9.53 17.68
N THR A 41 3.96 -8.93 18.52
CA THR A 41 3.73 -8.88 19.98
C THR A 41 2.96 -7.60 20.28
N ASP A 42 2.06 -7.68 21.26
CA ASP A 42 1.12 -6.66 21.78
C ASP A 42 1.85 -5.41 22.34
N ARG A 43 2.56 -4.66 21.48
CA ARG A 43 3.27 -3.42 21.83
C ARG A 43 3.13 -2.44 20.67
N ARG A 44 3.00 -1.14 20.98
CA ARG A 44 3.19 -0.03 20.03
C ARG A 44 4.36 -0.36 19.11
N MET A 45 4.17 -0.20 17.81
CA MET A 45 5.26 -0.39 16.87
C MET A 45 6.44 0.49 17.30
N ASP A 46 7.61 -0.12 17.46
CA ASP A 46 8.83 0.62 17.74
C ASP A 46 9.03 1.67 16.63
N THR A 47 9.21 2.94 17.00
CA THR A 47 9.39 4.07 16.07
C THR A 47 10.48 3.77 15.02
N ARG A 48 11.54 3.07 15.43
CA ARG A 48 12.62 2.64 14.52
C ARG A 48 12.11 1.69 13.43
N ILE A 49 11.25 0.73 13.81
CA ILE A 49 10.64 -0.22 12.85
C ILE A 49 9.74 0.54 11.88
N LEU A 50 8.97 1.50 12.37
CA LEU A 50 8.11 2.33 11.54
C LEU A 50 8.93 3.19 10.54
N ILE A 51 10.01 3.81 10.99
CA ILE A 51 10.93 4.58 10.13
C ILE A 51 11.53 3.69 9.04
N GLU A 52 11.98 2.48 9.38
CA GLU A 52 12.49 1.51 8.40
C GLU A 52 11.41 1.11 7.36
N GLN A 53 10.16 0.95 7.79
CA GLN A 53 9.06 0.62 6.89
C GLN A 53 8.73 1.78 5.96
N LEU A 54 8.66 3.01 6.47
CA LEU A 54 8.44 4.21 5.68
C LEU A 54 9.56 4.45 4.66
N ALA A 55 10.82 4.18 5.04
CA ALA A 55 11.95 4.26 4.12
C ALA A 55 11.87 3.23 2.99
N ARG A 56 11.37 2.02 3.27
CA ARG A 56 11.14 0.98 2.24
C ARG A 56 9.98 1.33 1.31
N GLU A 57 8.87 1.82 1.87
CA GLU A 57 7.68 2.21 1.09
C GLU A 57 7.97 3.37 0.14
N SER A 58 8.80 4.34 0.56
CA SER A 58 9.19 5.49 -0.27
C SER A 58 10.39 5.22 -1.20
N ASN A 59 11.09 4.09 -1.03
CA ASN A 59 12.41 3.85 -1.64
C ASN A 59 13.38 5.04 -1.44
N TYR A 60 13.23 5.74 -0.33
CA TYR A 60 14.04 6.90 0.07
C TYR A 60 14.14 6.94 1.59
N ARG A 61 15.37 7.04 2.11
CA ARG A 61 15.57 7.19 3.55
C ARG A 61 15.68 8.67 3.89
N LEU A 62 14.67 9.17 4.56
CA LEU A 62 14.72 10.48 5.20
C LEU A 62 15.65 10.41 6.42
N ASP A 63 16.26 11.53 6.79
CA ASP A 63 16.97 11.65 8.06
C ASP A 63 16.06 11.24 9.23
N ASP A 64 16.59 10.38 10.09
CA ASP A 64 15.80 9.77 11.18
C ASP A 64 15.29 10.85 12.14
N GLY A 65 16.05 11.93 12.41
CA GLY A 65 15.64 13.02 13.30
C GLY A 65 14.47 13.83 12.72
N ILE A 66 14.46 14.10 11.42
CA ILE A 66 13.33 14.78 10.75
C ILE A 66 12.10 13.88 10.76
N MET A 67 12.27 12.58 10.52
CA MET A 67 11.17 11.63 10.55
C MET A 67 10.59 11.50 11.98
N GLU A 68 11.43 11.41 13.00
CA GLU A 68 10.99 11.38 14.41
C GLU A 68 10.21 12.63 14.77
N LEU A 69 10.72 13.84 14.42
CA LEU A 69 9.99 15.09 14.62
C LEU A 69 8.61 15.10 13.96
N PHE A 70 8.49 14.54 12.76
CA PHE A 70 7.21 14.44 12.07
C PHE A 70 6.27 13.46 12.79
N LEU A 71 6.75 12.25 13.11
CA LEU A 71 5.96 11.23 13.81
C LEU A 71 5.50 11.71 15.19
N ASP A 72 6.36 12.42 15.94
CA ASP A 72 6.03 12.98 17.25
C ASP A 72 4.99 14.10 17.17
N SER A 73 4.88 14.78 16.02
CA SER A 73 3.85 15.78 15.77
C SER A 73 2.47 15.22 15.45
N MET A 74 2.38 13.88 15.24
CA MET A 74 1.14 13.20 14.90
C MET A 74 0.40 12.70 16.15
N THR A 75 -0.90 12.50 16.02
CA THR A 75 -1.74 11.95 17.09
C THR A 75 -2.15 10.51 16.78
N GLU A 76 -2.08 9.63 17.77
CA GLU A 76 -2.52 8.24 17.61
C GLU A 76 -4.06 8.16 17.66
N ARG A 77 -4.64 7.36 16.76
CA ARG A 77 -6.06 6.96 16.78
C ARG A 77 -6.14 5.44 16.63
N ARG A 78 -6.93 4.80 17.51
CA ARG A 78 -7.24 3.36 17.43
C ARG A 78 -8.59 3.16 16.78
N LEU A 79 -8.70 2.12 15.97
CA LEU A 79 -9.87 1.79 15.18
C LEU A 79 -10.35 0.39 15.50
N ARG A 80 -11.64 0.22 15.64
CA ARG A 80 -12.30 -1.08 15.76
C ARG A 80 -12.47 -1.72 14.36
N PRO A 81 -12.65 -3.04 14.28
CA PRO A 81 -12.98 -3.70 13.02
C PRO A 81 -14.21 -3.05 12.37
N LYS A 82 -14.12 -2.75 11.07
CA LYS A 82 -15.12 -2.04 10.25
C LYS A 82 -15.30 -0.55 10.58
N GLU A 83 -14.53 0.01 11.48
CA GLU A 83 -14.55 1.46 11.69
C GLU A 83 -13.98 2.19 10.47
N VAL A 84 -14.70 3.24 10.04
CA VAL A 84 -14.32 4.07 8.90
C VAL A 84 -13.38 5.18 9.38
N LEU A 85 -12.22 5.27 8.75
CA LEU A 85 -11.22 6.33 9.01
C LEU A 85 -11.43 7.53 8.08
N ILE A 86 -11.62 7.26 6.80
CA ILE A 86 -11.88 8.26 5.76
C ILE A 86 -13.22 7.87 5.12
N GLU A 87 -14.24 8.69 5.34
CA GLU A 87 -15.61 8.38 4.96
C GLU A 87 -15.93 8.91 3.55
N PHE A 88 -16.69 8.12 2.78
CA PHE A 88 -17.16 8.50 1.45
C PHE A 88 -18.03 9.77 1.52
N ASP A 89 -17.91 10.61 0.49
CA ASP A 89 -18.65 11.87 0.31
C ASP A 89 -18.47 12.92 1.42
N THR A 90 -17.47 12.74 2.30
CA THR A 90 -17.05 13.75 3.28
C THR A 90 -15.80 14.50 2.82
N HIS A 91 -15.45 15.60 3.48
CA HIS A 91 -14.16 16.25 3.28
C HIS A 91 -13.16 15.75 4.32
N ASN A 92 -12.04 15.19 3.86
CA ASN A 92 -10.97 14.69 4.73
C ASN A 92 -9.61 14.90 4.05
N ASP A 93 -8.89 15.92 4.46
CA ASP A 93 -7.57 16.29 3.95
C ASP A 93 -6.42 15.86 4.87
N GLN A 94 -6.71 15.05 5.89
CA GLN A 94 -5.69 14.55 6.82
C GLN A 94 -4.83 13.47 6.19
N ILE A 95 -3.64 13.29 6.78
CA ILE A 95 -2.67 12.26 6.43
C ILE A 95 -2.63 11.24 7.57
N TYR A 96 -2.60 9.97 7.19
CA TYR A 96 -2.59 8.85 8.13
C TYR A 96 -1.43 7.91 7.83
N ILE A 97 -0.75 7.42 8.87
CA ILE A 97 0.24 6.36 8.77
C ILE A 97 -0.30 5.18 9.58
N LEU A 98 -0.51 4.05 8.93
CA LEU A 98 -0.94 2.83 9.60
C LEU A 98 0.22 2.25 10.40
N THR A 99 0.02 2.07 11.71
CA THR A 99 1.02 1.48 12.63
C THR A 99 0.68 0.05 13.02
N GLU A 100 -0.60 -0.28 13.15
CA GLU A 100 -1.07 -1.62 13.51
C GLU A 100 -2.30 -2.01 12.70
N GLY A 101 -2.49 -3.31 12.48
CA GLY A 101 -3.69 -3.84 11.81
C GLY A 101 -3.63 -3.83 10.29
N ILE A 102 -4.80 -3.88 9.68
CA ILE A 102 -4.97 -3.86 8.22
C ILE A 102 -6.15 -2.97 7.88
N MET A 103 -5.96 -2.08 6.93
CA MET A 103 -7.04 -1.25 6.38
C MET A 103 -7.34 -1.62 4.93
N ARG A 104 -8.54 -1.34 4.46
CA ARG A 104 -8.91 -1.46 3.05
C ARG A 104 -9.41 -0.13 2.49
N SER A 105 -9.09 0.13 1.22
CA SER A 105 -9.70 1.20 0.44
C SER A 105 -10.88 0.63 -0.34
N VAL A 106 -12.01 1.30 -0.26
CA VAL A 106 -13.28 0.86 -0.84
C VAL A 106 -13.84 1.97 -1.73
N TYR A 107 -14.38 1.60 -2.88
CA TYR A 107 -15.21 2.48 -3.68
C TYR A 107 -16.56 1.83 -3.98
N PHE A 108 -17.55 2.65 -4.27
CA PHE A 108 -18.88 2.19 -4.66
C PHE A 108 -19.02 2.26 -6.19
N ASP A 109 -19.31 1.12 -6.84
CA ASP A 109 -19.41 1.02 -8.29
C ASP A 109 -20.83 1.33 -8.84
N GLY A 110 -21.69 1.92 -8.01
CA GLY A 110 -23.09 2.17 -8.30
C GLY A 110 -24.03 1.04 -7.88
N VAL A 111 -23.50 -0.16 -7.62
CA VAL A 111 -24.26 -1.36 -7.22
C VAL A 111 -23.78 -1.90 -5.88
N LYS A 112 -22.47 -1.95 -5.67
CA LYS A 112 -21.88 -2.53 -4.46
C LYS A 112 -20.49 -1.96 -4.15
N GLU A 113 -20.06 -2.18 -2.92
CA GLU A 113 -18.72 -1.88 -2.49
C GLU A 113 -17.68 -2.79 -3.17
N ARG A 114 -16.58 -2.16 -3.60
CA ARG A 114 -15.42 -2.83 -4.19
C ARG A 114 -14.17 -2.50 -3.41
N THR A 115 -13.47 -3.52 -2.95
CA THR A 115 -12.15 -3.34 -2.34
C THR A 115 -11.11 -3.07 -3.42
N LEU A 116 -10.49 -1.91 -3.35
CA LEU A 116 -9.46 -1.48 -4.28
C LEU A 116 -8.07 -1.90 -3.82
N ALA A 117 -7.75 -1.72 -2.54
CA ALA A 117 -6.43 -1.98 -1.99
C ALA A 117 -6.51 -2.38 -0.51
N PHE A 118 -5.45 -2.99 0.00
CA PHE A 118 -5.18 -3.16 1.43
C PHE A 118 -3.93 -2.39 1.80
N ALA A 119 -4.01 -1.67 2.93
CA ALA A 119 -2.89 -1.01 3.57
C ALA A 119 -2.40 -1.87 4.75
N LEU A 120 -1.10 -1.98 4.89
CA LEU A 120 -0.39 -2.67 5.97
C LEU A 120 0.40 -1.65 6.80
N PRO A 121 0.89 -2.01 8.00
CA PRO A 121 1.71 -1.12 8.80
C PRO A 121 2.89 -0.53 8.01
N GLY A 122 3.14 0.78 8.18
CA GLY A 122 4.07 1.56 7.38
C GLY A 122 3.46 2.21 6.12
N THR A 123 2.21 1.88 5.76
CA THR A 123 1.55 2.54 4.62
C THR A 123 1.02 3.91 5.03
N MET A 124 1.34 4.94 4.25
CA MET A 124 0.73 6.26 4.33
C MET A 124 -0.56 6.28 3.51
N SER A 125 -1.63 6.83 4.08
CA SER A 125 -2.95 6.96 3.46
C SER A 125 -3.47 8.38 3.57
N MET A 126 -4.11 8.87 2.49
CA MET A 126 -4.82 10.15 2.45
C MET A 126 -5.84 10.12 1.32
N SER A 127 -6.83 11.00 1.36
CA SER A 127 -7.68 11.27 0.20
C SER A 127 -7.06 12.37 -0.66
N LEU A 128 -6.44 12.02 -1.78
CA LEU A 128 -5.91 13.02 -2.71
C LEU A 128 -7.01 13.92 -3.29
N HIS A 129 -8.24 13.42 -3.37
CA HIS A 129 -9.38 14.21 -3.84
C HIS A 129 -9.73 15.35 -2.89
N SER A 130 -9.64 15.11 -1.56
CA SER A 130 -9.82 16.17 -0.56
C SER A 130 -8.56 16.99 -0.39
N TYR A 131 -7.42 16.35 -0.22
CA TYR A 131 -6.15 17.01 0.08
C TYR A 131 -5.71 17.95 -1.03
N TYR A 132 -5.71 17.47 -2.30
CA TYR A 132 -5.17 18.20 -3.44
C TYR A 132 -6.25 18.97 -4.23
N MET A 133 -7.42 18.34 -4.47
CA MET A 133 -8.48 18.90 -5.30
C MET A 133 -9.54 19.65 -4.51
N ASN A 134 -9.48 19.62 -3.17
CA ASN A 134 -10.50 20.19 -2.27
C ASN A 134 -11.93 19.72 -2.63
N ARG A 135 -12.09 18.44 -2.88
CA ARG A 135 -13.34 17.77 -3.26
C ARG A 135 -13.70 16.67 -2.25
N PRO A 136 -14.97 16.27 -2.15
CA PRO A 136 -15.37 15.17 -1.28
C PRO A 136 -14.64 13.88 -1.60
N VAL A 137 -14.40 13.04 -0.58
CA VAL A 137 -13.78 11.72 -0.68
C VAL A 137 -14.57 10.80 -1.59
N PHE A 138 -13.92 10.12 -2.52
CA PHE A 138 -14.51 9.07 -3.36
C PHE A 138 -14.00 7.66 -3.05
N LEU A 139 -12.93 7.54 -2.24
CA LEU A 139 -12.38 6.29 -1.74
C LEU A 139 -12.48 6.25 -0.22
N GLN A 140 -13.39 5.44 0.30
CA GLN A 140 -13.50 5.20 1.73
C GLN A 140 -12.33 4.33 2.22
N HIS A 141 -11.81 4.62 3.41
CA HIS A 141 -10.82 3.79 4.07
C HIS A 141 -11.39 3.27 5.39
N GLU A 142 -11.37 1.95 5.58
CA GLU A 142 -11.91 1.31 6.79
C GLU A 142 -11.00 0.22 7.33
N ALA A 143 -11.08 -0.05 8.62
CA ALA A 143 -10.33 -1.07 9.30
C ALA A 143 -10.89 -2.48 9.04
N CYS A 144 -10.05 -3.43 8.61
CA CYS A 144 -10.42 -4.83 8.43
C CYS A 144 -10.41 -5.62 9.75
N CYS A 145 -9.58 -5.21 10.69
CA CYS A 145 -9.41 -5.73 12.05
C CYS A 145 -9.13 -4.57 12.99
N GLU A 146 -8.83 -4.82 14.27
CA GLU A 146 -8.30 -3.78 15.15
C GLU A 146 -7.05 -3.17 14.51
N ALA A 147 -6.98 -1.83 14.49
CA ALA A 147 -5.94 -1.09 13.83
C ALA A 147 -5.55 0.16 14.63
N ALA A 148 -4.35 0.65 14.41
CA ALA A 148 -3.89 1.93 14.94
C ALA A 148 -3.25 2.75 13.81
N VAL A 149 -3.52 4.05 13.82
CA VAL A 149 -2.97 5.01 12.85
C VAL A 149 -2.41 6.22 13.58
N LEU A 150 -1.35 6.80 13.03
CA LEU A 150 -0.92 8.16 13.34
C LEU A 150 -1.61 9.12 12.38
N CYS A 151 -2.12 10.25 12.91
CA CYS A 151 -2.90 11.24 12.17
C CYS A 151 -2.13 12.57 12.16
N SER A 152 -1.98 13.19 10.99
CA SER A 152 -1.46 14.53 10.81
C SER A 152 -2.45 15.39 10.05
N THR A 153 -2.54 16.67 10.38
CA THR A 153 -3.31 17.63 9.58
C THR A 153 -2.57 17.97 8.29
N LYS A 154 -3.32 18.35 7.24
CA LYS A 154 -2.75 18.90 6.02
C LYS A 154 -1.77 20.04 6.31
N GLN A 155 -2.16 20.98 7.16
CA GLN A 155 -1.32 22.13 7.53
C GLN A 155 0.02 21.70 8.12
N ASN A 156 0.05 20.69 9.00
CA ASN A 156 1.28 20.19 9.59
C ASN A 156 2.17 19.51 8.53
N PHE A 157 1.59 18.69 7.67
CA PHE A 157 2.33 18.02 6.59
C PHE A 157 2.93 19.02 5.60
N ASP A 158 2.15 20.02 5.16
CA ASP A 158 2.60 21.09 4.25
C ASP A 158 3.70 21.94 4.90
N ARG A 159 3.62 22.16 6.23
CA ARG A 159 4.68 22.82 6.98
C ARG A 159 6.00 22.05 6.94
N PHE A 160 5.96 20.72 7.13
CA PHE A 160 7.18 19.88 7.02
C PHE A 160 7.76 19.90 5.61
N ILE A 161 6.92 19.83 4.57
CA ILE A 161 7.35 19.99 3.17
C ILE A 161 8.06 21.33 2.97
N SER A 162 7.56 22.40 3.57
CA SER A 162 8.13 23.74 3.39
C SER A 162 9.41 23.98 4.18
N LEU A 163 9.55 23.36 5.35
CA LEU A 163 10.70 23.57 6.24
C LEU A 163 11.89 22.65 5.92
N TYR A 164 11.63 21.44 5.43
CA TYR A 164 12.64 20.41 5.24
C TYR A 164 12.62 19.92 3.79
N PRO A 165 13.57 20.36 2.93
CA PRO A 165 13.65 19.91 1.54
C PRO A 165 13.76 18.38 1.41
N GLU A 166 14.45 17.71 2.34
CA GLU A 166 14.57 16.27 2.40
C GLU A 166 13.23 15.58 2.68
N PHE A 167 12.38 16.20 3.50
CA PHE A 167 11.02 15.71 3.75
C PHE A 167 10.15 15.85 2.49
N ALA A 168 10.27 16.96 1.76
CA ALA A 168 9.61 17.12 0.47
C ALA A 168 10.05 16.06 -0.54
N GLN A 169 11.34 15.74 -0.58
CA GLN A 169 11.88 14.66 -1.43
C GLN A 169 11.32 13.29 -1.01
N TRP A 170 11.23 13.01 0.29
CA TRP A 170 10.62 11.80 0.81
C TRP A 170 9.14 11.69 0.41
N ALA A 171 8.35 12.75 0.59
CA ALA A 171 6.94 12.80 0.21
C ALA A 171 6.74 12.57 -1.30
N LEU A 172 7.61 13.14 -2.14
CA LEU A 172 7.62 12.92 -3.58
C LEU A 172 7.92 11.46 -3.95
N ASN A 173 8.91 10.84 -3.28
CA ASN A 173 9.22 9.42 -3.50
C ASN A 173 8.09 8.50 -3.06
N MET A 174 7.39 8.83 -1.94
CA MET A 174 6.16 8.12 -1.55
C MET A 174 5.10 8.19 -2.65
N ALA A 175 4.89 9.37 -3.26
CA ALA A 175 3.95 9.53 -4.37
C ALA A 175 4.37 8.69 -5.60
N TYR A 176 5.65 8.66 -5.95
CA TYR A 176 6.16 7.83 -7.06
C TYR A 176 5.95 6.34 -6.79
N CYS A 177 6.20 5.88 -5.57
CA CYS A 177 5.97 4.48 -5.20
C CYS A 177 4.47 4.12 -5.28
N GLN A 178 3.58 5.01 -4.84
CA GLN A 178 2.14 4.81 -4.98
C GLN A 178 1.71 4.71 -6.45
N LEU A 179 2.22 5.59 -7.33
CA LEU A 179 1.97 5.51 -8.77
C LEU A 179 2.47 4.20 -9.37
N TYR A 180 3.68 3.78 -9.02
CA TYR A 180 4.24 2.49 -9.44
C TYR A 180 3.37 1.30 -9.01
N PHE A 181 2.86 1.30 -7.76
CA PHE A 181 1.94 0.26 -7.31
C PHE A 181 0.63 0.24 -8.09
N TYR A 182 0.10 1.40 -8.48
CA TYR A 182 -1.08 1.46 -9.35
C TYR A 182 -0.80 0.91 -10.76
N GLU A 183 0.34 1.24 -11.36
CA GLU A 183 0.76 0.68 -12.65
C GLU A 183 0.88 -0.85 -12.58
N MET A 184 1.58 -1.37 -11.54
CA MET A 184 1.70 -2.81 -11.32
C MET A 184 0.34 -3.47 -11.13
N LYS A 185 -0.57 -2.83 -10.40
CA LYS A 185 -1.93 -3.34 -10.21
C LYS A 185 -2.71 -3.44 -11.51
N LEU A 186 -2.61 -2.46 -12.41
CA LEU A 186 -3.22 -2.50 -13.73
C LEU A 186 -2.72 -3.71 -14.55
N CYS A 187 -1.44 -4.05 -14.43
CA CYS A 187 -0.88 -5.24 -15.07
C CYS A 187 -1.41 -6.55 -14.46
N VAL A 188 -1.53 -6.60 -13.11
CA VAL A 188 -1.98 -7.79 -12.39
C VAL A 188 -3.48 -8.06 -12.60
N ILE A 189 -4.31 -7.03 -12.71
CA ILE A 189 -5.76 -7.16 -12.96
C ILE A 189 -6.06 -7.92 -14.25
N LYS A 190 -5.17 -7.87 -15.25
CA LYS A 190 -5.30 -8.62 -16.51
C LYS A 190 -5.00 -10.12 -16.37
N GLY A 191 -4.42 -10.56 -15.25
CA GLY A 191 -4.11 -11.97 -14.98
C GLY A 191 -5.30 -12.81 -14.52
N ASP A 192 -5.13 -14.15 -14.49
CA ASP A 192 -6.13 -15.08 -13.94
C ASP A 192 -6.31 -14.87 -12.42
N ALA A 193 -7.53 -15.06 -11.93
CA ALA A 193 -7.89 -14.97 -10.51
C ALA A 193 -7.05 -15.90 -9.61
N ARG A 194 -6.61 -17.05 -10.13
CA ARG A 194 -5.70 -17.96 -9.42
C ARG A 194 -4.31 -17.37 -9.23
N GLU A 195 -3.80 -16.70 -10.26
CA GLU A 195 -2.49 -16.04 -10.20
C GLU A 195 -2.52 -14.89 -9.22
N ARG A 196 -3.58 -14.05 -9.27
CA ARG A 196 -3.79 -12.98 -8.30
C ARG A 196 -3.86 -13.49 -6.87
N PHE A 197 -4.62 -14.58 -6.64
CA PHE A 197 -4.73 -15.19 -5.31
C PHE A 197 -3.40 -15.80 -4.86
N ARG A 198 -2.66 -16.47 -5.74
CA ARG A 198 -1.34 -17.03 -5.43
C ARG A 198 -0.33 -15.93 -5.08
N SER A 199 -0.34 -14.83 -5.84
CA SER A 199 0.48 -13.66 -5.57
C SER A 199 0.15 -13.04 -4.20
N LEU A 200 -1.14 -12.93 -3.85
CA LEU A 200 -1.57 -12.43 -2.54
C LEU A 200 -1.04 -13.32 -1.40
N ILE A 201 -1.16 -14.64 -1.51
CA ILE A 201 -0.66 -15.59 -0.51
C ILE A 201 0.87 -15.49 -0.33
N GLN A 202 1.59 -15.35 -1.44
CA GLN A 202 3.06 -15.33 -1.43
C GLN A 202 3.63 -14.04 -0.87
N ASN A 203 2.98 -12.91 -1.14
CA ASN A 203 3.52 -11.59 -0.82
C ASN A 203 2.91 -10.97 0.43
N ARG A 204 1.65 -11.32 0.79
CA ARG A 204 0.90 -10.74 1.91
C ARG A 204 0.02 -11.78 2.60
N PRO A 205 0.61 -12.84 3.20
CA PRO A 205 -0.13 -13.92 3.85
C PRO A 205 -1.01 -13.45 5.00
N GLU A 206 -0.62 -12.40 5.71
CA GLU A 206 -1.35 -11.79 6.82
C GLU A 206 -2.75 -11.31 6.45
N ILE A 207 -2.98 -10.95 5.19
CA ILE A 207 -4.31 -10.56 4.68
C ILE A 207 -5.29 -11.75 4.78
N LEU A 208 -4.82 -12.97 4.54
CA LEU A 208 -5.67 -14.16 4.61
C LEU A 208 -6.09 -14.54 6.03
N GLU A 209 -5.35 -14.09 7.02
CA GLU A 209 -5.59 -14.39 8.43
C GLU A 209 -6.52 -13.36 9.08
N LYS A 210 -6.34 -12.08 8.76
CA LYS A 210 -6.96 -10.96 9.46
C LYS A 210 -8.10 -10.28 8.69
N VAL A 211 -8.21 -10.53 7.37
CA VAL A 211 -9.20 -9.85 6.52
C VAL A 211 -10.39 -10.76 6.21
N PRO A 212 -11.64 -10.25 6.31
CA PRO A 212 -12.83 -11.03 5.95
C PRO A 212 -12.80 -11.54 4.51
N LEU A 213 -13.28 -12.77 4.32
CA LEU A 213 -13.23 -13.47 3.03
C LEU A 213 -13.90 -12.69 1.88
N ASN A 214 -14.98 -11.97 2.18
CA ASN A 214 -15.70 -11.15 1.18
C ASN A 214 -14.86 -9.96 0.71
N ALA A 215 -14.08 -9.33 1.59
CA ALA A 215 -13.19 -8.23 1.22
C ALA A 215 -12.05 -8.73 0.33
N ILE A 216 -11.49 -9.91 0.64
CA ILE A 216 -10.48 -10.57 -0.21
C ILE A 216 -11.07 -10.96 -1.57
N ALA A 217 -12.27 -11.54 -1.60
CA ALA A 217 -12.94 -11.90 -2.84
C ALA A 217 -13.23 -10.66 -3.71
N SER A 218 -13.71 -9.59 -3.08
CA SER A 218 -13.93 -8.29 -3.72
C SER A 218 -12.64 -7.71 -4.33
N TYR A 219 -11.54 -7.73 -3.57
CA TYR A 219 -10.22 -7.29 -4.05
C TYR A 219 -9.72 -8.09 -5.26
N LEU A 220 -9.97 -9.40 -5.26
CA LEU A 220 -9.59 -10.30 -6.36
C LEU A 220 -10.57 -10.26 -7.52
N GLY A 221 -11.69 -9.54 -7.42
CA GLY A 221 -12.74 -9.48 -8.45
C GLY A 221 -13.47 -10.81 -8.68
N ILE A 222 -13.60 -11.65 -7.63
CA ILE A 222 -14.26 -12.96 -7.68
C ILE A 222 -15.35 -13.10 -6.60
N THR A 223 -16.15 -14.17 -6.68
CA THR A 223 -17.14 -14.47 -5.64
C THR A 223 -16.49 -15.13 -4.41
N PRO A 224 -17.03 -14.92 -3.19
CA PRO A 224 -16.55 -15.58 -1.97
C PRO A 224 -16.56 -17.12 -2.10
N SER A 225 -17.57 -17.69 -2.77
CA SER A 225 -17.68 -19.12 -3.03
C SER A 225 -16.54 -19.65 -3.93
N TYR A 226 -16.15 -18.88 -4.94
CA TYR A 226 -15.02 -19.24 -5.79
C TYR A 226 -13.69 -19.15 -5.04
N LEU A 227 -13.52 -18.10 -4.22
CA LEU A 227 -12.33 -17.95 -3.36
C LEU A 227 -12.21 -19.13 -2.38
N SER A 228 -13.31 -19.56 -1.74
CA SER A 228 -13.32 -20.71 -0.84
C SER A 228 -12.86 -21.99 -1.54
N ARG A 229 -13.29 -22.22 -2.79
CA ARG A 229 -12.82 -23.35 -3.62
C ARG A 229 -11.34 -23.26 -3.96
N LEU A 230 -10.84 -22.06 -4.26
CA LEU A 230 -9.41 -21.84 -4.51
C LEU A 230 -8.56 -22.12 -3.26
N LYS A 231 -9.01 -21.67 -2.07
CA LYS A 231 -8.32 -21.96 -0.79
C LYS A 231 -8.21 -23.47 -0.54
N LYS A 232 -9.27 -24.23 -0.76
CA LYS A 232 -9.24 -25.70 -0.60
C LYS A 232 -8.23 -26.35 -1.56
N LYS A 233 -8.24 -26.00 -2.84
CA LYS A 233 -7.34 -26.57 -3.85
C LYS A 233 -5.85 -26.30 -3.61
N LEU A 234 -5.50 -25.21 -2.90
CA LEU A 234 -4.12 -24.86 -2.60
C LEU A 234 -3.61 -25.46 -1.28
N ARG A 235 -4.51 -25.90 -0.38
CA ARG A 235 -4.13 -26.62 0.85
C ARG A 235 -3.79 -28.10 0.62
N HIS A 236 -4.21 -28.66 -0.53
CA HIS A 236 -4.00 -30.07 -0.88
C HIS A 236 -2.86 -30.26 -1.89
N LYS A 237 -2.00 -29.25 -2.09
CA LYS A 237 -0.74 -29.32 -2.82
C LYS A 237 0.43 -28.90 -1.91
#